data_8023335a326ec41ee96792a5227c1fba
#
_entry.id   8023335a326ec41ee96792a5227c1fba
#
_cell.length_a   1.000
_cell.length_b   1.000
_cell.length_c   1.000
_cell.angle_alpha   90.00
_cell.angle_beta   90.00
_cell.angle_gamma   90.00
#
_symmetry.space_group_name_H-M   'P 1'
#
loop_
_entity.id
_entity.type
_entity.pdbx_description
1 polymer ?
#
loop_
_entity_poly.entity_id
_entity_poly.type
_entity_poly.pdbx_seq_one_letter_code
_entity_poly.pdbx_strand_id
1 'polypeptide(L)'
;WNVIALDLPGHGRSEGPALESIEAMASWTIEIIDTLGLNSIALIGHSMGSLITLETASRLSDRVTHAVLIGSISPMPVSEPILDATANKPGAAHSMLTSFGFSKQNLMGGNPNPGMWMVSDSMRRYEDEAQSALDSDMRACNAYQRGLEAASEIAAPTLMLHGDADRLTPLRATKPLLDALSNARMDIIPGSGHSLMVEDPNHVLDQLKIHLL
;
A
#
# COMPACT_ATOMS: atom_id res chain seq x y z
N TRP A 1 7.20 -10.64 -16.87
CA TRP A 1 7.54 -9.38 -16.21
C TRP A 1 8.87 -9.49 -15.46
N ASN A 2 9.67 -8.40 -15.50
CA ASN A 2 10.77 -8.22 -14.58
C ASN A 2 10.23 -7.45 -13.36
N VAL A 3 10.39 -8.00 -12.17
CA VAL A 3 9.87 -7.41 -10.94
C VAL A 3 10.97 -6.64 -10.22
N ILE A 4 10.68 -5.39 -9.87
CA ILE A 4 11.55 -4.52 -9.06
C ILE A 4 10.77 -4.14 -7.81
N ALA A 5 11.28 -4.48 -6.64
CA ALA A 5 10.79 -4.03 -5.35
C ALA A 5 11.73 -2.96 -4.81
N LEU A 6 11.17 -1.82 -4.43
CA LEU A 6 11.94 -0.67 -3.93
C LEU A 6 11.88 -0.61 -2.41
N ASP A 7 13.03 -0.44 -1.77
CA ASP A 7 13.11 0.08 -0.41
C ASP A 7 13.14 1.61 -0.51
N LEU A 8 12.16 2.30 0.05
CA LEU A 8 12.14 3.77 0.05
C LEU A 8 13.30 4.34 0.88
N PRO A 9 13.74 5.59 0.67
CA PRO A 9 14.73 6.23 1.52
C PRO A 9 14.35 6.12 3.00
N GLY A 10 15.32 5.71 3.83
CA GLY A 10 15.11 5.46 5.26
C GLY A 10 14.46 4.11 5.61
N HIS A 11 14.18 3.25 4.61
CA HIS A 11 13.59 1.93 4.79
C HIS A 11 14.52 0.82 4.30
N GLY A 12 14.39 -0.35 4.90
CA GLY A 12 15.09 -1.56 4.48
C GLY A 12 16.60 -1.34 4.32
N ARG A 13 17.10 -1.48 3.09
CA ARG A 13 18.53 -1.29 2.77
C ARG A 13 18.84 0.06 2.10
N SER A 14 17.84 0.90 1.88
CA SER A 14 18.05 2.23 1.31
C SER A 14 18.52 3.22 2.35
N GLU A 15 19.56 3.96 1.99
CA GLU A 15 20.14 5.01 2.85
C GLU A 15 19.29 6.29 2.83
N GLY A 16 19.59 7.19 3.76
CA GLY A 16 18.98 8.51 3.85
C GLY A 16 17.84 8.57 4.86
N PRO A 17 17.29 9.77 5.11
CA PRO A 17 16.11 9.94 5.94
C PRO A 17 14.85 9.48 5.18
N ALA A 18 13.83 9.06 5.93
CA ALA A 18 12.50 8.83 5.37
C ALA A 18 11.96 10.10 4.71
N LEU A 19 11.25 9.95 3.62
CA LEU A 19 10.60 11.06 2.92
C LEU A 19 9.30 11.45 3.62
N GLU A 20 9.00 12.75 3.69
CA GLU A 20 7.94 13.29 4.54
C GLU A 20 6.58 13.45 3.84
N SER A 21 6.49 13.12 2.54
CA SER A 21 5.23 13.23 1.81
C SER A 21 5.12 12.20 0.68
N ILE A 22 3.89 11.85 0.33
CA ILE A 22 3.59 10.95 -0.80
C ILE A 22 4.15 11.52 -2.11
N GLU A 23 4.06 12.84 -2.31
CA GLU A 23 4.58 13.52 -3.49
C GLU A 23 6.11 13.41 -3.61
N ALA A 24 6.84 13.48 -2.48
CA ALA A 24 8.29 13.29 -2.46
C ALA A 24 8.66 11.83 -2.74
N MET A 25 7.92 10.87 -2.16
CA MET A 25 8.11 9.44 -2.43
C MET A 25 7.85 9.10 -3.90
N ALA A 26 6.81 9.69 -4.50
CA ALA A 26 6.51 9.52 -5.91
C ALA A 26 7.61 10.14 -6.79
N SER A 27 8.12 11.33 -6.45
CA SER A 27 9.23 11.97 -7.18
C SER A 27 10.48 11.10 -7.16
N TRP A 28 10.85 10.57 -6.00
CA TRP A 28 11.97 9.64 -5.87
C TRP A 28 11.74 8.34 -6.67
N THR A 29 10.52 7.80 -6.66
CA THR A 29 10.17 6.62 -7.47
C THR A 29 10.34 6.91 -8.96
N ILE A 30 9.95 8.10 -9.44
CA ILE A 30 10.14 8.54 -10.83
C ILE A 30 11.62 8.64 -11.17
N GLU A 31 12.46 9.19 -10.28
CA GLU A 31 13.92 9.26 -10.49
C GLU A 31 14.56 7.87 -10.65
N ILE A 32 14.11 6.87 -9.88
CA ILE A 32 14.54 5.48 -10.06
C ILE A 32 14.11 4.92 -11.42
N ILE A 33 12.85 5.13 -11.80
CA ILE A 33 12.31 4.69 -13.10
C ILE A 33 13.11 5.30 -14.25
N ASP A 34 13.45 6.60 -14.16
CA ASP A 34 14.26 7.31 -15.15
C ASP A 34 15.71 6.81 -15.20
N THR A 35 16.33 6.62 -14.02
CA THR A 35 17.69 6.10 -13.90
C THR A 35 17.83 4.71 -14.51
N LEU A 36 16.81 3.87 -14.36
CA LEU A 36 16.76 2.53 -14.95
C LEU A 36 16.35 2.52 -16.44
N GLY A 37 15.98 3.67 -17.00
CA GLY A 37 15.57 3.80 -18.40
C GLY A 37 14.28 3.06 -18.74
N LEU A 38 13.36 2.91 -17.77
CA LEU A 38 12.13 2.14 -17.95
C LEU A 38 11.06 3.00 -18.63
N ASN A 39 10.66 2.62 -19.85
CA ASN A 39 9.68 3.36 -20.66
C ASN A 39 8.28 2.74 -20.69
N SER A 40 8.13 1.53 -20.14
CA SER A 40 6.85 0.81 -20.10
C SER A 40 6.82 0.01 -18.79
N ILE A 41 5.95 0.42 -17.86
CA ILE A 41 5.92 -0.11 -16.50
C ILE A 41 4.51 -0.43 -16.03
N ALA A 42 4.41 -1.43 -15.17
CA ALA A 42 3.25 -1.62 -14.31
C ALA A 42 3.62 -1.20 -12.88
N LEU A 43 2.76 -0.45 -12.23
CA LEU A 43 2.94 0.01 -10.85
C LEU A 43 2.02 -0.75 -9.92
N ILE A 44 2.57 -1.30 -8.84
CA ILE A 44 1.81 -2.03 -7.82
C ILE A 44 2.14 -1.42 -6.47
N GLY A 45 1.12 -0.98 -5.74
CA GLY A 45 1.29 -0.42 -4.40
C GLY A 45 0.26 -0.95 -3.42
N HIS A 46 0.72 -1.18 -2.18
CA HIS A 46 -0.11 -1.57 -1.06
C HIS A 46 -0.17 -0.45 -0.03
N SER A 47 -1.35 -0.14 0.48
CA SER A 47 -1.56 0.87 1.53
C SER A 47 -0.91 2.22 1.15
N MET A 48 0.05 2.73 1.92
CA MET A 48 0.84 3.91 1.56
C MET A 48 1.43 3.80 0.14
N GLY A 49 1.96 2.63 -0.22
CA GLY A 49 2.47 2.38 -1.57
C GLY A 49 1.43 2.56 -2.67
N SER A 50 0.14 2.39 -2.37
CA SER A 50 -0.94 2.66 -3.33
C SER A 50 -1.13 4.15 -3.59
N LEU A 51 -0.93 5.01 -2.57
CA LEU A 51 -0.92 6.46 -2.74
C LEU A 51 0.28 6.93 -3.57
N ILE A 52 1.45 6.34 -3.33
CA ILE A 52 2.65 6.57 -4.14
C ILE A 52 2.40 6.13 -5.59
N THR A 53 1.73 4.98 -5.79
CA THR A 53 1.35 4.49 -7.12
C THR A 53 0.41 5.47 -7.82
N LEU A 54 -0.62 6.00 -7.15
CA LEU A 54 -1.52 7.02 -7.70
C LEU A 54 -0.75 8.26 -8.14
N GLU A 55 0.06 8.82 -7.26
CA GLU A 55 0.83 10.04 -7.53
C GLU A 55 1.89 9.83 -8.63
N THR A 56 2.55 8.67 -8.67
CA THR A 56 3.51 8.32 -9.72
C THR A 56 2.83 8.10 -11.07
N ALA A 57 1.72 7.35 -11.09
CA ALA A 57 1.00 7.02 -12.30
C ALA A 57 0.37 8.27 -12.95
N SER A 58 -0.15 9.20 -12.16
CA SER A 58 -0.69 10.47 -12.69
C SER A 58 0.38 11.31 -13.42
N ARG A 59 1.63 11.28 -12.93
CA ARG A 59 2.75 12.02 -13.52
C ARG A 59 3.41 11.32 -14.70
N LEU A 60 3.30 10.01 -14.80
CA LEU A 60 3.93 9.17 -15.84
C LEU A 60 2.90 8.49 -16.74
N SER A 61 1.75 9.12 -17.00
CA SER A 61 0.59 8.50 -17.67
C SER A 61 0.95 7.74 -18.95
N ASP A 62 1.85 8.26 -19.78
CA ASP A 62 2.25 7.64 -21.05
C ASP A 62 3.18 6.42 -20.89
N ARG A 63 3.75 6.22 -19.71
CA ARG A 63 4.71 5.13 -19.43
C ARG A 63 4.06 4.02 -18.59
N VAL A 64 2.95 4.30 -17.91
CA VAL A 64 2.26 3.33 -17.07
C VAL A 64 1.27 2.53 -17.89
N THR A 65 1.53 1.24 -18.02
CA THR A 65 0.67 0.32 -18.77
C THR A 65 -0.44 -0.28 -17.92
N HIS A 66 -0.20 -0.47 -16.63
CA HIS A 66 -1.15 -0.99 -15.65
C HIS A 66 -0.87 -0.41 -14.27
N ALA A 67 -1.90 -0.19 -13.48
CA ALA A 67 -1.78 0.15 -12.06
C ALA A 67 -2.53 -0.87 -11.20
N VAL A 68 -1.98 -1.18 -10.02
CA VAL A 68 -2.62 -2.04 -9.02
C VAL A 68 -2.56 -1.35 -7.66
N LEU A 69 -3.72 -1.15 -7.05
CA LEU A 69 -3.90 -0.50 -5.77
C LEU A 69 -4.46 -1.52 -4.77
N ILE A 70 -3.64 -1.94 -3.81
CA ILE A 70 -4.00 -2.94 -2.81
C ILE A 70 -4.30 -2.26 -1.49
N GLY A 71 -5.47 -2.49 -0.90
CA GLY A 71 -5.86 -1.88 0.38
C GLY A 71 -5.83 -0.35 0.32
N SER A 72 -6.42 0.24 -0.72
CA SER A 72 -6.32 1.68 -1.02
C SER A 72 -7.64 2.42 -0.85
N ILE A 73 -7.56 3.57 -0.21
CA ILE A 73 -8.62 4.58 -0.13
C ILE A 73 -8.03 5.97 -0.33
N SER A 74 -8.81 6.96 -0.73
CA SER A 74 -8.39 8.35 -0.72
C SER A 74 -9.55 9.28 -0.37
N PRO A 75 -9.35 10.23 0.59
CA PRO A 75 -8.15 10.37 1.46
C PRO A 75 -7.92 9.14 2.33
N MET A 76 -6.68 8.97 2.83
CA MET A 76 -6.30 7.88 3.73
C MET A 76 -6.00 8.44 5.14
N PRO A 77 -7.03 8.74 5.94
CA PRO A 77 -6.83 9.32 7.25
C PRO A 77 -6.22 8.30 8.22
N VAL A 78 -5.24 8.73 8.99
CA VAL A 78 -4.65 7.97 10.07
C VAL A 78 -5.21 8.48 11.40
N SER A 79 -5.69 7.58 12.24
CA SER A 79 -6.29 7.97 13.52
C SER A 79 -5.26 8.56 14.49
N GLU A 80 -5.68 9.54 15.29
CA GLU A 80 -4.82 10.17 16.30
C GLU A 80 -4.11 9.17 17.22
N PRO A 81 -4.75 8.08 17.72
CA PRO A 81 -4.06 7.08 18.52
C PRO A 81 -2.90 6.40 17.79
N ILE A 82 -2.99 6.18 16.47
CA ILE A 82 -1.90 5.61 15.67
C ILE A 82 -0.79 6.66 15.52
N LEU A 83 -1.12 7.92 15.19
CA LEU A 83 -0.14 9.01 15.07
C LEU A 83 0.60 9.28 16.39
N ASP A 84 -0.09 9.27 17.52
CA ASP A 84 0.57 9.38 18.83
C ASP A 84 1.48 8.18 19.11
N ALA A 85 1.02 6.98 18.76
CA ALA A 85 1.80 5.78 19.01
C ALA A 85 3.06 5.71 18.14
N THR A 86 2.99 6.09 16.86
CA THR A 86 4.18 6.12 15.99
C THR A 86 5.22 7.12 16.46
N ALA A 87 4.80 8.29 16.93
CA ALA A 87 5.70 9.31 17.45
C ALA A 87 6.33 8.93 18.81
N ASN A 88 5.56 8.34 19.72
CA ASN A 88 5.93 8.26 21.14
C ASN A 88 6.04 6.83 21.70
N LYS A 89 5.45 5.82 21.05
CA LYS A 89 5.29 4.45 21.59
C LYS A 89 5.36 3.39 20.46
N PRO A 90 6.51 3.22 19.80
CA PRO A 90 6.59 2.40 18.56
C PRO A 90 6.08 0.98 18.74
N GLY A 91 6.35 0.31 19.84
CA GLY A 91 5.82 -1.03 20.11
C GLY A 91 4.28 -1.07 20.20
N ALA A 92 3.62 0.01 20.68
CA ALA A 92 2.17 0.12 20.64
C ALA A 92 1.67 0.37 19.22
N ALA A 93 2.37 1.20 18.43
CA ALA A 93 2.06 1.41 17.02
C ALA A 93 2.11 0.10 16.23
N HIS A 94 3.18 -0.68 16.37
CA HIS A 94 3.33 -1.99 15.73
C HIS A 94 2.18 -2.93 16.07
N SER A 95 1.83 -3.00 17.37
CA SER A 95 0.71 -3.83 17.85
C SER A 95 -0.63 -3.38 17.26
N MET A 96 -0.88 -2.07 17.18
CA MET A 96 -2.12 -1.51 16.61
C MET A 96 -2.21 -1.80 15.12
N LEU A 97 -1.17 -1.48 14.35
CA LEU A 97 -1.12 -1.70 12.91
C LEU A 97 -1.27 -3.18 12.57
N THR A 98 -0.59 -4.07 13.30
CA THR A 98 -0.73 -5.52 13.12
C THR A 98 -2.14 -5.98 13.47
N SER A 99 -2.70 -5.55 14.61
CA SER A 99 -4.05 -5.94 15.02
C SER A 99 -5.13 -5.47 14.05
N PHE A 100 -4.99 -4.29 13.47
CA PHE A 100 -5.94 -3.77 12.49
C PHE A 100 -5.66 -4.25 11.06
N GLY A 101 -4.42 -4.61 10.77
CA GLY A 101 -3.98 -5.04 9.45
C GLY A 101 -4.41 -6.46 9.07
N PHE A 102 -4.68 -7.33 10.04
CA PHE A 102 -5.18 -8.67 9.77
C PHE A 102 -6.66 -8.83 10.09
N SER A 103 -7.34 -9.73 9.38
CA SER A 103 -8.68 -10.17 9.74
C SER A 103 -8.66 -10.88 11.11
N LYS A 104 -9.80 -10.83 11.82
CA LYS A 104 -9.91 -11.50 13.13
C LYS A 104 -9.60 -13.00 13.05
N GLN A 105 -10.02 -13.66 11.97
CA GLN A 105 -9.76 -15.08 11.74
C GLN A 105 -8.26 -15.35 11.68
N ASN A 106 -7.51 -14.55 10.93
CA ASN A 106 -6.07 -14.72 10.73
C ASN A 106 -5.24 -14.35 11.97
N LEU A 107 -5.71 -13.36 12.76
CA LEU A 107 -5.12 -13.06 14.08
C LEU A 107 -5.22 -14.23 15.04
N MET A 108 -6.26 -15.06 14.93
CA MET A 108 -6.51 -16.22 15.79
C MET A 108 -5.93 -17.53 15.23
N GLY A 109 -5.07 -17.47 14.23
CA GLY A 109 -4.43 -18.66 13.66
C GLY A 109 -5.23 -19.34 12.55
N GLY A 110 -6.23 -18.69 11.98
CA GLY A 110 -7.04 -19.20 10.87
C GLY A 110 -6.36 -19.20 9.49
N ASN A 111 -5.03 -19.06 9.46
CA ASN A 111 -4.24 -19.12 8.25
C ASN A 111 -4.34 -20.49 7.57
N PRO A 112 -4.62 -20.55 6.24
CA PRO A 112 -4.66 -21.79 5.49
C PRO A 112 -3.29 -22.51 5.38
N ASN A 113 -2.18 -21.79 5.65
CA ASN A 113 -0.83 -22.34 5.62
C ASN A 113 -0.39 -22.78 7.03
N PRO A 114 -0.39 -24.09 7.36
CA PRO A 114 -0.02 -24.57 8.69
C PRO A 114 1.42 -24.14 9.07
N GLY A 115 1.61 -23.76 10.34
CA GLY A 115 2.92 -23.40 10.88
C GLY A 115 3.38 -21.97 10.60
N MET A 116 2.63 -21.18 9.84
CA MET A 116 2.89 -19.75 9.68
C MET A 116 2.12 -18.94 10.72
N TRP A 117 2.82 -18.10 11.47
CA TRP A 117 2.21 -17.13 12.34
C TRP A 117 2.46 -15.71 11.80
N MET A 118 1.52 -15.23 11.00
CA MET A 118 1.60 -13.95 10.26
C MET A 118 1.79 -12.74 11.19
N VAL A 119 1.20 -12.78 12.38
CA VAL A 119 1.29 -11.69 13.37
C VAL A 119 2.73 -11.47 13.81
N SER A 120 3.47 -12.56 14.12
CA SER A 120 4.88 -12.45 14.52
C SER A 120 5.78 -11.91 13.40
N ASP A 121 5.55 -12.35 12.17
CA ASP A 121 6.31 -11.86 11.02
C ASP A 121 6.04 -10.35 10.80
N SER A 122 4.78 -9.92 10.88
CA SER A 122 4.43 -8.51 10.76
C SER A 122 5.05 -7.67 11.87
N MET A 123 4.97 -8.10 13.14
CA MET A 123 5.59 -7.40 14.27
C MET A 123 7.10 -7.26 14.09
N ARG A 124 7.77 -8.34 13.66
CA ARG A 124 9.21 -8.34 13.44
C ARG A 124 9.64 -7.37 12.35
N ARG A 125 8.89 -7.28 11.25
CA ARG A 125 9.18 -6.30 10.19
C ARG A 125 9.14 -4.87 10.70
N TYR A 126 8.15 -4.52 11.52
CA TYR A 126 8.09 -3.19 12.14
C TYR A 126 9.23 -2.94 13.13
N GLU A 127 9.72 -3.97 13.84
CA GLU A 127 10.86 -3.84 14.74
C GLU A 127 12.19 -3.61 14.01
N ASP A 128 12.31 -4.12 12.78
CA ASP A 128 13.50 -3.97 11.94
C ASP A 128 13.57 -2.60 11.24
N GLU A 129 12.47 -1.84 11.22
CA GLU A 129 12.41 -0.51 10.61
C GLU A 129 12.81 0.59 11.61
N ALA A 130 13.38 1.68 11.08
CA ALA A 130 13.64 2.86 11.88
C ALA A 130 12.32 3.48 12.39
N GLN A 131 12.22 3.75 13.68
CA GLN A 131 11.03 4.35 14.29
C GLN A 131 10.59 5.64 13.59
N SER A 132 11.56 6.47 13.18
CA SER A 132 11.31 7.74 12.48
C SER A 132 10.65 7.53 11.11
N ALA A 133 10.93 6.41 10.43
CA ALA A 133 10.34 6.11 9.14
C ALA A 133 8.82 5.87 9.27
N LEU A 134 8.40 5.01 10.20
CA LEU A 134 6.98 4.72 10.40
C LEU A 134 6.16 5.97 10.80
N ASP A 135 6.70 6.86 11.64
CA ASP A 135 6.01 8.11 12.00
C ASP A 135 5.88 9.04 10.78
N SER A 136 6.95 9.18 10.00
CA SER A 136 6.95 9.96 8.75
C SER A 136 5.91 9.43 7.77
N ASP A 137 5.84 8.11 7.58
CA ASP A 137 4.92 7.45 6.67
C ASP A 137 3.46 7.65 7.05
N MET A 138 3.12 7.46 8.33
CA MET A 138 1.74 7.65 8.80
C MET A 138 1.31 9.11 8.65
N ARG A 139 2.21 10.07 8.91
CA ARG A 139 1.94 11.50 8.67
C ARG A 139 1.78 11.82 7.20
N ALA A 140 2.62 11.27 6.33
CA ALA A 140 2.53 11.44 4.88
C ALA A 140 1.19 10.91 4.35
N CYS A 141 0.75 9.72 4.77
CA CYS A 141 -0.56 9.18 4.41
C CYS A 141 -1.70 10.11 4.85
N ASN A 142 -1.66 10.55 6.12
CA ASN A 142 -2.70 11.42 6.70
C ASN A 142 -2.77 12.79 6.05
N ALA A 143 -1.63 13.33 5.59
CA ALA A 143 -1.53 14.65 4.98
C ALA A 143 -1.88 14.68 3.49
N TYR A 144 -1.81 13.53 2.80
CA TYR A 144 -1.99 13.46 1.35
C TYR A 144 -3.45 13.69 0.94
N GLN A 145 -3.69 14.73 0.11
CA GLN A 145 -5.03 15.15 -0.31
C GLN A 145 -5.28 15.03 -1.83
N ARG A 146 -4.22 14.85 -2.64
CA ARG A 146 -4.35 14.82 -4.09
C ARG A 146 -4.87 13.51 -4.69
N GLY A 147 -5.10 12.46 -3.87
CA GLY A 147 -5.32 11.12 -4.38
C GLY A 147 -6.51 10.96 -5.34
N LEU A 148 -7.62 11.68 -5.15
CA LEU A 148 -8.75 11.64 -6.09
C LEU A 148 -8.45 12.39 -7.39
N GLU A 149 -7.72 13.50 -7.31
CA GLU A 149 -7.24 14.25 -8.48
C GLU A 149 -6.27 13.38 -9.29
N ALA A 150 -5.23 12.83 -8.64
CA ALA A 150 -4.28 11.92 -9.26
C ALA A 150 -4.97 10.70 -9.92
N ALA A 151 -5.97 10.11 -9.25
CA ALA A 151 -6.75 9.01 -9.79
C ALA A 151 -7.44 9.39 -11.12
N SER A 152 -8.00 10.59 -11.22
CA SER A 152 -8.68 11.07 -12.43
C SER A 152 -7.74 11.30 -13.62
N GLU A 153 -6.46 11.45 -13.38
CA GLU A 153 -5.41 11.64 -14.39
C GLU A 153 -4.84 10.30 -14.93
N ILE A 154 -5.18 9.17 -14.29
CA ILE A 154 -4.69 7.85 -14.69
C ILE A 154 -5.56 7.27 -15.80
N ALA A 155 -4.98 7.11 -17.00
CA ALA A 155 -5.62 6.46 -18.13
C ALA A 155 -5.39 4.93 -18.16
N ALA A 156 -4.33 4.45 -17.52
CA ALA A 156 -3.97 3.04 -17.50
C ALA A 156 -5.05 2.17 -16.85
N PRO A 157 -5.29 0.95 -17.37
CA PRO A 157 -6.10 -0.04 -16.67
C PRO A 157 -5.67 -0.19 -15.22
N THR A 158 -6.60 -0.04 -14.28
CA THR A 158 -6.31 -0.06 -12.86
C THR A 158 -7.09 -1.16 -12.16
N LEU A 159 -6.39 -1.96 -11.37
CA LEU A 159 -6.98 -2.97 -10.48
C LEU A 159 -6.94 -2.47 -9.04
N MET A 160 -8.10 -2.43 -8.38
CA MET A 160 -8.17 -2.29 -6.93
C MET A 160 -8.41 -3.66 -6.30
N LEU A 161 -7.54 -4.07 -5.36
CA LEU A 161 -7.72 -5.27 -4.55
C LEU A 161 -8.02 -4.87 -3.11
N HIS A 162 -9.08 -5.42 -2.53
CA HIS A 162 -9.51 -5.04 -1.20
C HIS A 162 -10.03 -6.21 -0.39
N GLY A 163 -9.72 -6.26 0.92
CA GLY A 163 -10.30 -7.22 1.84
C GLY A 163 -11.61 -6.71 2.43
N ASP A 164 -12.64 -7.55 2.52
CA ASP A 164 -13.92 -7.15 3.12
C ASP A 164 -13.83 -6.96 4.65
N ALA A 165 -12.81 -7.54 5.28
CA ALA A 165 -12.51 -7.41 6.70
C ALA A 165 -11.42 -6.36 7.03
N ASP A 166 -11.01 -5.54 6.05
CA ASP A 166 -10.00 -4.48 6.22
C ASP A 166 -10.50 -3.40 7.19
N ARG A 167 -9.73 -3.17 8.25
CA ARG A 167 -10.05 -2.19 9.30
C ARG A 167 -9.18 -0.94 9.24
N LEU A 168 -8.07 -0.96 8.49
CA LEU A 168 -7.22 0.21 8.25
C LEU A 168 -7.77 1.07 7.11
N THR A 169 -8.13 0.44 6.00
CA THR A 169 -8.76 1.08 4.84
C THR A 169 -10.11 0.41 4.57
N PRO A 170 -11.18 0.76 5.30
CA PRO A 170 -12.44 0.02 5.23
C PRO A 170 -13.07 0.03 3.84
N LEU A 171 -13.59 -1.13 3.38
CA LEU A 171 -14.21 -1.31 2.06
C LEU A 171 -15.23 -0.21 1.72
N ARG A 172 -16.02 0.26 2.71
CA ARG A 172 -17.00 1.34 2.49
C ARG A 172 -16.37 2.67 2.05
N ALA A 173 -15.07 2.87 2.29
CA ALA A 173 -14.34 4.09 1.93
C ALA A 173 -13.65 4.03 0.55
N THR A 174 -13.75 2.91 -0.17
CA THR A 174 -13.11 2.74 -1.49
C THR A 174 -13.85 3.46 -2.61
N LYS A 175 -15.16 3.67 -2.44
CA LYS A 175 -16.02 4.16 -3.52
C LYS A 175 -15.57 5.48 -4.16
N PRO A 176 -15.18 6.53 -3.41
CA PRO A 176 -14.72 7.78 -4.02
C PRO A 176 -13.49 7.58 -4.92
N LEU A 177 -12.56 6.73 -4.50
CA LEU A 177 -11.35 6.43 -5.28
C LEU A 177 -11.70 5.62 -6.54
N LEU A 178 -12.55 4.60 -6.41
CA LEU A 178 -13.00 3.81 -7.55
C LEU A 178 -13.75 4.66 -8.58
N ASP A 179 -14.62 5.57 -8.12
CA ASP A 179 -15.39 6.46 -9.00
C ASP A 179 -14.49 7.51 -9.72
N ALA A 180 -13.35 7.88 -9.12
CA ALA A 180 -12.41 8.83 -9.72
C ALA A 180 -11.54 8.20 -10.83
N LEU A 181 -11.31 6.89 -10.78
CA LEU A 181 -10.53 6.16 -11.77
C LEU A 181 -11.36 5.90 -13.03
N SER A 182 -10.89 6.36 -14.19
CA SER A 182 -11.63 6.26 -15.46
C SER A 182 -11.69 4.84 -16.05
N ASN A 183 -10.72 3.99 -15.73
CA ASN A 183 -10.58 2.63 -16.26
C ASN A 183 -10.17 1.66 -15.14
N ALA A 184 -11.06 1.45 -14.17
CA ALA A 184 -10.78 0.61 -13.02
C ALA A 184 -11.78 -0.52 -12.84
N ARG A 185 -11.30 -1.63 -12.32
CA ARG A 185 -12.11 -2.70 -11.72
C ARG A 185 -11.65 -2.93 -10.28
N MET A 186 -12.57 -3.36 -9.44
CA MET A 186 -12.27 -3.75 -8.07
C MET A 186 -12.60 -5.22 -7.87
N ASP A 187 -11.70 -5.95 -7.19
CA ASP A 187 -11.93 -7.28 -6.69
C ASP A 187 -11.85 -7.29 -5.17
N ILE A 188 -12.82 -7.96 -4.54
CA ILE A 188 -12.94 -8.03 -3.09
C ILE A 188 -12.61 -9.44 -2.63
N ILE A 189 -11.62 -9.57 -1.74
CA ILE A 189 -11.19 -10.85 -1.19
C ILE A 189 -11.95 -11.12 0.12
N PRO A 190 -12.86 -12.12 0.13
CA PRO A 190 -13.67 -12.41 1.31
C PRO A 190 -12.82 -12.88 2.49
N GLY A 191 -13.11 -12.37 3.68
CA GLY A 191 -12.44 -12.76 4.93
C GLY A 191 -11.03 -12.21 5.12
N SER A 192 -10.49 -11.48 4.14
CA SER A 192 -9.16 -10.87 4.23
C SER A 192 -9.22 -9.48 4.85
N GLY A 193 -8.22 -9.14 5.64
CA GLY A 193 -7.99 -7.80 6.18
C GLY A 193 -7.17 -6.94 5.22
N HIS A 194 -6.33 -6.08 5.79
CA HIS A 194 -5.48 -5.14 5.04
C HIS A 194 -4.25 -5.83 4.43
N SER A 195 -3.76 -6.90 5.07
CA SER A 195 -2.57 -7.63 4.65
C SER A 195 -2.89 -8.74 3.64
N LEU A 196 -3.67 -8.42 2.60
CA LEU A 196 -4.19 -9.37 1.61
C LEU A 196 -3.13 -10.31 1.05
N MET A 197 -1.94 -9.79 0.71
CA MET A 197 -0.84 -10.55 0.11
C MET A 197 -0.33 -11.67 1.02
N VAL A 198 -0.57 -11.55 2.33
CA VAL A 198 -0.19 -12.54 3.34
C VAL A 198 -1.37 -13.43 3.72
N GLU A 199 -2.59 -12.86 3.76
CA GLU A 199 -3.80 -13.55 4.17
C GLU A 199 -4.35 -14.47 3.08
N ASP A 200 -4.33 -14.04 1.82
CA ASP A 200 -4.72 -14.85 0.66
C ASP A 200 -3.80 -14.60 -0.55
N PRO A 201 -2.54 -15.06 -0.49
CA PRO A 201 -1.55 -14.82 -1.52
C PRO A 201 -1.93 -15.39 -2.89
N ASN A 202 -2.66 -16.51 -2.92
CA ASN A 202 -3.05 -17.16 -4.17
C ASN A 202 -4.09 -16.33 -4.92
N HIS A 203 -5.11 -15.83 -4.23
CA HIS A 203 -6.12 -14.95 -4.84
C HIS A 203 -5.47 -13.67 -5.37
N VAL A 204 -4.63 -13.03 -4.56
CA VAL A 204 -3.88 -11.84 -4.99
C VAL A 204 -3.05 -12.13 -6.25
N LEU A 205 -2.30 -13.23 -6.26
CA LEU A 205 -1.47 -13.61 -7.42
C LEU A 205 -2.32 -13.87 -8.67
N ASP A 206 -3.46 -14.54 -8.54
CA ASP A 206 -4.33 -14.83 -9.68
C ASP A 206 -4.95 -13.55 -10.25
N GLN A 207 -5.36 -12.61 -9.41
CA GLN A 207 -5.87 -11.31 -9.87
C GLN A 207 -4.78 -10.46 -10.54
N LEU A 208 -3.53 -10.51 -10.04
CA LEU A 208 -2.40 -9.86 -10.70
C LEU A 208 -2.13 -10.46 -12.08
N LYS A 209 -2.15 -11.79 -12.23
CA LYS A 209 -1.99 -12.45 -13.53
C LYS A 209 -3.07 -12.05 -14.52
N ILE A 210 -4.34 -12.05 -14.08
CA ILE A 210 -5.49 -11.67 -14.93
C ILE A 210 -5.37 -10.20 -15.39
N HIS A 211 -4.81 -9.33 -14.55
CA HIS A 211 -4.72 -7.91 -14.83
C HIS A 211 -3.49 -7.54 -15.68
N LEU A 212 -2.38 -8.24 -15.47
CA LEU A 212 -1.09 -7.90 -16.08
C LEU A 212 -0.76 -8.71 -17.36
N LEU A 213 -1.49 -9.79 -17.65
CA LEU A 213 -1.26 -10.68 -18.78
C LEU A 213 -2.40 -10.66 -19.77
#